data_865acd3efd522247b37d57de4eaf04f9
#
_entry.id   865acd3efd522247b37d57de4eaf04f9
#
_cell.length_a   1.000
_cell.length_b   1.000
_cell.length_c   1.000
_cell.angle_alpha   90.00
_cell.angle_beta   90.00
_cell.angle_gamma   90.00
#
_symmetry.space_group_name_H-M   'P 1'
#
loop_
_entity.id
_entity.type
_entity.pdbx_description
1 polymer ?
#
loop_
_entity_poly.entity_id
_entity_poly.type
_entity_poly.pdbx_seq_one_letter_code
_entity_poly.pdbx_strand_id
1 'polypeptide(L)'
;MKIIDGKKVSNEVLDEIKLAVQNRKKLNLKIPHLAAVLVGDDGPSQTYVNSKIRACERVGFESSLFQFDKSITENELISEIEKINVNDDIDGFIVQLPLPKGINQENILNKVLPKKDVDGFNPINYGKMALGIETFLPATPAGIIELIKRYSIDLKGKKCLVIGRSQIVGRPISILLSQNKIFGNATVTVAHSRSNNLKEICLDSDMIISAIGIPEFIKEDMIKPGSIIIDVGICRVKDDNSLKGYRIVGDVDFDSVYDKVSLITPVPGGVGPMTISMLLKNTLRASSLND
;
A
#
# COMPACT_ATOMS: atom_id res chain seq x y z
N MET A 1 -18.91 -10.84 -12.24
CA MET A 1 -17.84 -9.91 -12.64
C MET A 1 -16.56 -10.44 -11.99
N LYS A 2 -15.56 -10.84 -12.78
CA LYS A 2 -14.33 -11.46 -12.24
C LYS A 2 -13.25 -10.46 -11.82
N ILE A 3 -13.39 -9.18 -12.19
CA ILE A 3 -12.38 -8.15 -11.95
C ILE A 3 -12.62 -7.44 -10.63
N ILE A 4 -11.58 -7.37 -9.78
CA ILE A 4 -11.50 -6.50 -8.62
C ILE A 4 -10.92 -5.16 -9.09
N ASP A 5 -11.79 -4.21 -9.43
CA ASP A 5 -11.40 -2.89 -9.95
C ASP A 5 -10.97 -1.97 -8.80
N GLY A 6 -9.66 -1.98 -8.52
CA GLY A 6 -9.09 -1.15 -7.48
C GLY A 6 -9.10 0.35 -7.83
N LYS A 7 -9.05 0.70 -9.12
CA LYS A 7 -9.17 2.11 -9.55
C LYS A 7 -10.56 2.66 -9.22
N LYS A 8 -11.61 1.89 -9.45
CA LYS A 8 -12.98 2.26 -9.10
C LYS A 8 -13.10 2.45 -7.58
N VAL A 9 -12.69 1.45 -6.80
CA VAL A 9 -12.76 1.52 -5.33
C VAL A 9 -11.92 2.67 -4.77
N SER A 10 -10.71 2.89 -5.30
CA SER A 10 -9.88 4.02 -4.90
C SER A 10 -10.57 5.36 -5.15
N ASN A 11 -11.26 5.52 -6.29
CA ASN A 11 -12.02 6.73 -6.58
C ASN A 11 -13.18 6.93 -5.60
N GLU A 12 -13.93 5.88 -5.27
CA GLU A 12 -14.99 5.92 -4.26
C GLU A 12 -14.46 6.38 -2.90
N VAL A 13 -13.33 5.81 -2.45
CA VAL A 13 -12.69 6.22 -1.20
C VAL A 13 -12.21 7.67 -1.24
N LEU A 14 -11.63 8.13 -2.34
CA LEU A 14 -11.22 9.52 -2.50
C LEU A 14 -12.42 10.48 -2.48
N ASP A 15 -13.56 10.09 -3.04
CA ASP A 15 -14.78 10.90 -2.99
C ASP A 15 -15.39 10.94 -1.57
N GLU A 16 -15.33 9.82 -0.81
CA GLU A 16 -15.69 9.80 0.62
C GLU A 16 -14.79 10.74 1.44
N ILE A 17 -13.46 10.73 1.20
CA ILE A 17 -12.51 11.63 1.85
C ILE A 17 -12.81 13.09 1.51
N LYS A 18 -13.07 13.39 0.23
CA LYS A 18 -13.43 14.73 -0.23
C LYS A 18 -14.66 15.28 0.49
N LEU A 19 -15.70 14.45 0.64
CA LEU A 19 -16.90 14.82 1.38
C LEU A 19 -16.58 15.10 2.85
N ALA A 20 -15.75 14.26 3.49
CA ALA A 20 -15.31 14.49 4.87
C ALA A 20 -14.56 15.83 5.01
N VAL A 21 -13.67 16.17 4.07
CA VAL A 21 -12.97 17.47 4.06
C VAL A 21 -13.93 18.64 3.89
N GLN A 22 -14.92 18.53 3.01
CA GLN A 22 -15.94 19.56 2.85
C GLN A 22 -16.73 19.80 4.15
N ASN A 23 -17.04 18.73 4.88
CA ASN A 23 -17.72 18.84 6.18
C ASN A 23 -16.81 19.48 7.23
N ARG A 24 -15.51 19.15 7.28
CA ARG A 24 -14.53 19.80 8.15
C ARG A 24 -14.47 21.31 7.89
N LYS A 25 -14.42 21.72 6.60
CA LYS A 25 -14.44 23.15 6.21
C LYS A 25 -15.69 23.87 6.72
N LYS A 26 -16.88 23.26 6.60
CA LYS A 26 -18.13 23.82 7.11
C LYS A 26 -18.13 24.00 8.63
N LEU A 27 -17.42 23.13 9.34
CA LEU A 27 -17.30 23.14 10.80
C LEU A 27 -16.11 23.98 11.30
N ASN A 28 -15.39 24.66 10.40
CA ASN A 28 -14.16 25.42 10.68
C ASN A 28 -13.07 24.57 11.38
N LEU A 29 -13.05 23.27 11.13
CA LEU A 29 -11.99 22.38 11.60
C LEU A 29 -10.77 22.46 10.68
N LYS A 30 -9.60 22.09 11.22
CA LYS A 30 -8.34 22.04 10.48
C LYS A 30 -8.47 21.16 9.23
N ILE A 31 -7.93 21.62 8.10
CA ILE A 31 -7.84 20.85 6.88
C ILE A 31 -6.67 19.87 7.00
N PRO A 32 -6.86 18.57 6.67
CA PRO A 32 -5.79 17.61 6.76
C PRO A 32 -4.59 17.99 5.88
N HIS A 33 -3.38 17.87 6.43
CA HIS A 33 -2.14 18.22 5.78
C HIS A 33 -1.19 17.01 5.72
N LEU A 34 -0.91 16.55 4.50
CA LEU A 34 0.05 15.49 4.22
C LEU A 34 1.38 16.09 3.75
N ALA A 35 2.47 15.74 4.40
CA ALA A 35 3.79 16.06 3.90
C ALA A 35 4.48 14.82 3.28
N ALA A 36 5.35 15.06 2.30
CA ALA A 36 6.21 14.04 1.71
C ALA A 36 7.69 14.48 1.80
N VAL A 37 8.52 13.58 2.28
CA VAL A 37 9.98 13.73 2.28
C VAL A 37 10.53 12.94 1.10
N LEU A 38 11.27 13.60 0.22
CA LEU A 38 11.92 13.01 -0.95
C LEU A 38 13.42 13.32 -0.90
N VAL A 39 14.25 12.30 -1.03
CA VAL A 39 15.71 12.45 -1.09
C VAL A 39 16.22 12.05 -2.46
N GLY A 40 16.91 12.97 -3.12
CA GLY A 40 17.42 12.80 -4.48
C GLY A 40 16.41 13.14 -5.58
N ASP A 41 16.72 12.68 -6.78
CA ASP A 41 16.04 13.02 -8.04
C ASP A 41 15.55 11.78 -8.82
N ASP A 42 15.36 10.64 -8.14
CA ASP A 42 14.90 9.42 -8.77
C ASP A 42 13.51 9.61 -9.42
N GLY A 43 13.46 9.46 -10.75
CA GLY A 43 12.27 9.75 -11.53
C GLY A 43 11.01 8.94 -11.13
N PRO A 44 11.11 7.63 -10.88
CA PRO A 44 10.03 6.86 -10.29
C PRO A 44 9.51 7.44 -8.97
N SER A 45 10.41 7.76 -8.02
CA SER A 45 10.05 8.34 -6.72
C SER A 45 9.35 9.69 -6.86
N GLN A 46 9.83 10.58 -7.73
CA GLN A 46 9.15 11.84 -8.06
C GLN A 46 7.74 11.62 -8.64
N THR A 47 7.59 10.63 -9.52
CA THR A 47 6.28 10.30 -10.11
C THR A 47 5.29 9.85 -9.04
N TYR A 48 5.73 9.04 -8.08
CA TYR A 48 4.90 8.59 -6.95
C TYR A 48 4.52 9.74 -6.03
N VAL A 49 5.47 10.60 -5.66
CA VAL A 49 5.19 11.79 -4.83
C VAL A 49 4.22 12.74 -5.52
N ASN A 50 4.44 13.03 -6.80
CA ASN A 50 3.53 13.88 -7.58
C ASN A 50 2.10 13.30 -7.66
N SER A 51 1.98 11.97 -7.73
CA SER A 51 0.66 11.31 -7.72
C SER A 51 -0.05 11.46 -6.37
N LYS A 52 0.70 11.43 -5.26
CA LYS A 52 0.17 11.68 -3.91
C LYS A 52 -0.28 13.14 -3.75
N ILE A 53 0.53 14.11 -4.21
CA ILE A 53 0.18 15.55 -4.18
C ILE A 53 -1.10 15.80 -4.98
N ARG A 54 -1.21 15.29 -6.20
CA ARG A 54 -2.44 15.43 -7.00
C ARG A 54 -3.66 14.82 -6.31
N ALA A 55 -3.48 13.70 -5.60
CA ALA A 55 -4.56 13.10 -4.83
C ALA A 55 -4.97 13.99 -3.64
N CYS A 56 -4.02 14.65 -2.95
CA CYS A 56 -4.30 15.65 -1.92
C CYS A 56 -5.12 16.81 -2.50
N GLU A 57 -4.70 17.38 -3.62
CA GLU A 57 -5.43 18.45 -4.33
C GLU A 57 -6.86 18.03 -4.68
N ARG A 58 -7.03 16.81 -5.22
CA ARG A 58 -8.35 16.27 -5.58
C ARG A 58 -9.32 16.22 -4.41
N VAL A 59 -8.85 15.83 -3.23
CA VAL A 59 -9.72 15.70 -2.04
C VAL A 59 -9.80 16.99 -1.22
N GLY A 60 -8.95 17.99 -1.54
CA GLY A 60 -8.92 19.29 -0.87
C GLY A 60 -8.07 19.28 0.42
N PHE A 61 -7.08 18.42 0.52
CA PHE A 61 -6.05 18.43 1.55
C PHE A 61 -5.00 19.51 1.25
N GLU A 62 -4.32 19.96 2.30
CA GLU A 62 -3.05 20.63 2.17
C GLU A 62 -1.93 19.62 1.95
N SER A 63 -0.88 20.01 1.24
CA SER A 63 0.27 19.15 1.01
C SER A 63 1.58 19.93 0.94
N SER A 64 2.65 19.36 1.49
CA SER A 64 4.01 19.91 1.44
C SER A 64 5.01 18.88 0.92
N LEU A 65 5.96 19.32 0.11
CA LEU A 65 7.08 18.52 -0.34
C LEU A 65 8.37 19.04 0.26
N PHE A 66 9.05 18.19 1.05
CA PHE A 66 10.40 18.42 1.55
C PHE A 66 11.35 17.62 0.69
N GLN A 67 12.02 18.30 -0.24
CA GLN A 67 12.98 17.67 -1.15
C GLN A 67 14.40 17.99 -0.73
N PHE A 68 15.22 16.96 -0.58
CA PHE A 68 16.62 17.07 -0.20
C PHE A 68 17.53 16.50 -1.28
N ASP A 69 18.72 17.06 -1.40
CA ASP A 69 19.73 16.53 -2.29
C ASP A 69 20.18 15.13 -1.85
N LYS A 70 20.59 14.31 -2.83
CA LYS A 70 21.08 12.94 -2.56
C LYS A 70 22.33 12.87 -1.70
N SER A 71 23.04 14.00 -1.52
CA SER A 71 24.21 14.13 -0.68
C SER A 71 23.89 14.39 0.80
N ILE A 72 22.61 14.59 1.16
CA ILE A 72 22.20 14.76 2.56
C ILE A 72 22.67 13.57 3.39
N THR A 73 23.23 13.84 4.54
CA THR A 73 23.64 12.81 5.49
C THR A 73 22.44 12.25 6.27
N GLU A 74 22.57 11.05 6.83
CA GLU A 74 21.54 10.44 7.68
C GLU A 74 21.18 11.35 8.86
N ASN A 75 22.19 11.97 9.52
CA ASN A 75 21.97 12.84 10.67
C ASN A 75 21.22 14.14 10.30
N GLU A 76 21.55 14.73 9.16
CA GLU A 76 20.84 15.92 8.65
C GLU A 76 19.38 15.56 8.33
N LEU A 77 19.15 14.43 7.64
CA LEU A 77 17.79 13.98 7.34
C LEU A 77 16.99 13.69 8.61
N ILE A 78 17.59 13.08 9.63
CA ILE A 78 16.96 12.88 10.94
C ILE A 78 16.57 14.23 11.55
N SER A 79 17.45 15.24 11.53
CA SER A 79 17.14 16.57 12.04
C SER A 79 15.94 17.21 11.33
N GLU A 80 15.85 17.06 10.01
CA GLU A 80 14.71 17.57 9.25
C GLU A 80 13.40 16.82 9.59
N ILE A 81 13.46 15.48 9.74
CA ILE A 81 12.32 14.69 10.20
C ILE A 81 11.84 15.12 11.59
N GLU A 82 12.78 15.41 12.50
CA GLU A 82 12.44 15.89 13.85
C GLU A 82 11.72 17.25 13.80
N LYS A 83 12.10 18.16 12.89
CA LYS A 83 11.36 19.42 12.65
C LYS A 83 9.94 19.18 12.14
N ILE A 84 9.77 18.24 11.20
CA ILE A 84 8.44 17.87 10.67
C ILE A 84 7.58 17.23 11.78
N ASN A 85 8.19 16.41 12.64
CA ASN A 85 7.48 15.76 13.75
C ASN A 85 6.83 16.75 14.73
N VAL A 86 7.47 17.89 14.98
CA VAL A 86 6.98 18.92 15.92
C VAL A 86 6.17 20.02 15.25
N ASN A 87 6.01 19.99 13.94
CA ASN A 87 5.19 20.95 13.20
C ASN A 87 3.71 20.56 13.31
N ASP A 88 2.93 21.31 14.06
CA ASP A 88 1.51 21.04 14.28
C ASP A 88 0.63 21.30 13.04
N ASP A 89 1.13 22.04 12.04
CA ASP A 89 0.41 22.21 10.77
C ASP A 89 0.37 20.91 9.94
N ILE A 90 1.31 20.00 10.16
CA ILE A 90 1.42 18.73 9.44
C ILE A 90 0.76 17.63 10.26
N ASP A 91 -0.29 16.99 9.75
CA ASP A 91 -0.99 15.89 10.43
C ASP A 91 -0.29 14.55 10.27
N GLY A 92 0.30 14.32 9.11
CA GLY A 92 1.08 13.13 8.85
C GLY A 92 2.04 13.33 7.70
N PHE A 93 3.08 12.50 7.66
CA PHE A 93 4.02 12.55 6.55
C PHE A 93 4.57 11.17 6.20
N ILE A 94 5.12 11.11 5.01
CA ILE A 94 5.79 9.92 4.48
C ILE A 94 7.24 10.24 4.15
N VAL A 95 8.09 9.24 4.26
CA VAL A 95 9.42 9.25 3.66
C VAL A 95 9.40 8.36 2.42
N GLN A 96 9.54 8.98 1.25
CA GLN A 96 9.48 8.24 -0.01
C GLN A 96 10.68 7.31 -0.15
N LEU A 97 10.39 6.03 -0.33
CA LEU A 97 11.38 4.98 -0.53
C LEU A 97 11.59 4.67 -2.02
N PRO A 98 12.77 4.18 -2.43
CA PRO A 98 13.94 3.91 -1.61
C PRO A 98 14.74 5.17 -1.27
N LEU A 99 15.49 5.13 -0.17
CA LEU A 99 16.47 6.17 0.16
C LEU A 99 17.80 5.91 -0.55
N PRO A 100 18.64 6.96 -0.77
CA PRO A 100 19.97 6.80 -1.33
C PRO A 100 20.86 5.85 -0.52
N LYS A 101 21.83 5.24 -1.21
CA LYS A 101 22.85 4.42 -0.53
C LYS A 101 23.60 5.24 0.50
N GLY A 102 23.80 4.69 1.70
CA GLY A 102 24.47 5.35 2.81
C GLY A 102 23.52 5.87 3.89
N ILE A 103 22.23 5.96 3.63
CA ILE A 103 21.19 6.28 4.62
C ILE A 103 20.50 4.99 5.06
N ASN A 104 20.50 4.73 6.36
CA ASN A 104 19.80 3.56 6.91
C ASN A 104 18.29 3.86 6.97
N GLN A 105 17.55 3.20 6.07
CA GLN A 105 16.09 3.36 5.96
C GLN A 105 15.37 3.06 7.28
N GLU A 106 15.82 2.06 8.03
CA GLU A 106 15.20 1.64 9.29
C GLU A 106 15.36 2.72 10.37
N ASN A 107 16.53 3.33 10.45
CA ASN A 107 16.79 4.44 11.36
C ASN A 107 15.90 5.64 11.06
N ILE A 108 15.72 5.96 9.76
CA ILE A 108 14.87 7.07 9.32
C ILE A 108 13.40 6.82 9.66
N LEU A 109 12.87 5.64 9.30
CA LEU A 109 11.47 5.31 9.56
C LEU A 109 11.15 5.26 11.06
N ASN A 110 12.11 4.84 11.90
CA ASN A 110 11.96 4.84 13.35
C ASN A 110 11.88 6.26 13.97
N LYS A 111 12.36 7.27 13.26
CA LYS A 111 12.29 8.68 13.71
C LYS A 111 10.95 9.35 13.43
N VAL A 112 10.16 8.83 12.50
CA VAL A 112 8.80 9.32 12.28
C VAL A 112 7.95 9.01 13.51
N LEU A 113 7.33 10.03 14.12
CA LEU A 113 6.48 9.79 15.29
C LEU A 113 5.25 8.92 14.92
N PRO A 114 4.88 7.95 15.76
CA PRO A 114 3.75 7.05 15.49
C PRO A 114 2.46 7.79 15.13
N LYS A 115 2.20 8.95 15.73
CA LYS A 115 1.00 9.75 15.48
C LYS A 115 1.00 10.44 14.10
N LYS A 116 2.18 10.58 13.47
CA LYS A 116 2.37 11.19 12.13
C LYS A 116 2.76 10.19 11.05
N ASP A 117 2.97 8.93 11.42
CA ASP A 117 3.33 7.83 10.52
C ASP A 117 2.10 7.31 9.76
N VAL A 118 1.64 8.09 8.80
CA VAL A 118 0.46 7.75 7.99
C VAL A 118 0.72 6.67 6.93
N ASP A 119 1.98 6.31 6.71
CA ASP A 119 2.37 5.14 5.91
C ASP A 119 2.29 3.82 6.71
N GLY A 120 2.27 3.89 8.05
CA GLY A 120 2.13 2.74 8.95
C GLY A 120 3.38 1.88 9.08
N PHE A 121 4.58 2.46 8.89
CA PHE A 121 5.85 1.72 8.91
C PHE A 121 6.59 1.80 10.26
N ASN A 122 6.18 2.72 11.15
CA ASN A 122 6.77 2.82 12.47
C ASN A 122 6.54 1.54 13.28
N PRO A 123 7.57 0.98 13.95
CA PRO A 123 7.45 -0.26 14.71
C PRO A 123 6.36 -0.26 15.79
N ILE A 124 6.03 0.90 16.37
CA ILE A 124 4.94 1.02 17.35
C ILE A 124 3.59 0.80 16.66
N ASN A 125 3.36 1.43 15.50
CA ASN A 125 2.14 1.22 14.72
C ASN A 125 2.06 -0.23 14.23
N TYR A 126 3.18 -0.77 13.79
CA TYR A 126 3.27 -2.16 13.35
C TYR A 126 2.96 -3.16 14.48
N GLY A 127 3.50 -2.93 15.67
CA GLY A 127 3.22 -3.72 16.86
C GLY A 127 1.74 -3.65 17.27
N LYS A 128 1.16 -2.44 17.29
CA LYS A 128 -0.28 -2.24 17.52
C LYS A 128 -1.13 -2.98 16.49
N MET A 129 -0.79 -2.88 15.21
CA MET A 129 -1.46 -3.63 14.15
C MET A 129 -1.40 -5.14 14.41
N ALA A 130 -0.24 -5.67 14.76
CA ALA A 130 -0.06 -7.10 15.01
C ALA A 130 -0.91 -7.59 16.22
N LEU A 131 -1.08 -6.74 17.24
CA LEU A 131 -1.93 -7.00 18.40
C LEU A 131 -3.43 -6.73 18.16
N GLY A 132 -3.80 -6.26 16.95
CA GLY A 132 -5.18 -5.92 16.64
C GLY A 132 -5.66 -4.60 17.26
N ILE A 133 -4.75 -3.82 17.86
CA ILE A 133 -5.00 -2.50 18.44
C ILE A 133 -5.14 -1.49 17.30
N GLU A 134 -6.04 -0.54 17.46
CA GLU A 134 -6.30 0.49 16.46
C GLU A 134 -5.08 1.38 16.23
N THR A 135 -4.66 1.49 14.98
CA THR A 135 -3.47 2.24 14.57
C THR A 135 -3.51 2.59 13.08
N PHE A 136 -2.51 3.31 12.55
CA PHE A 136 -2.30 3.45 11.12
C PHE A 136 -1.78 2.13 10.54
N LEU A 137 -2.51 1.60 9.56
CA LEU A 137 -2.09 0.39 8.85
C LEU A 137 -1.20 0.76 7.67
N PRO A 138 -0.23 -0.08 7.31
CA PRO A 138 0.51 0.11 6.07
C PRO A 138 -0.45 0.26 4.88
N ALA A 139 -0.23 1.31 4.08
CA ALA A 139 -1.22 1.77 3.10
C ALA A 139 -1.61 0.69 2.07
N THR A 140 -0.66 -0.08 1.53
CA THR A 140 -0.94 -1.15 0.56
C THR A 140 -1.73 -2.31 1.18
N PRO A 141 -1.35 -2.88 2.34
CA PRO A 141 -2.17 -3.85 3.07
C PRO A 141 -3.56 -3.33 3.42
N ALA A 142 -3.68 -2.08 3.86
CA ALA A 142 -4.98 -1.46 4.12
C ALA A 142 -5.84 -1.41 2.85
N GLY A 143 -5.23 -1.13 1.69
CA GLY A 143 -5.89 -1.15 0.39
C GLY A 143 -6.40 -2.54 0.01
N ILE A 144 -5.62 -3.58 0.27
CA ILE A 144 -6.05 -4.97 0.03
C ILE A 144 -7.26 -5.32 0.92
N ILE A 145 -7.22 -4.98 2.21
CA ILE A 145 -8.34 -5.19 3.13
C ILE A 145 -9.58 -4.39 2.68
N GLU A 146 -9.43 -3.16 2.21
CA GLU A 146 -10.55 -2.37 1.68
C GLU A 146 -11.16 -3.02 0.42
N LEU A 147 -10.33 -3.58 -0.49
CA LEU A 147 -10.82 -4.34 -1.64
C LEU A 147 -11.61 -5.58 -1.20
N ILE A 148 -11.07 -6.37 -0.28
CA ILE A 148 -11.73 -7.55 0.29
C ILE A 148 -13.11 -7.16 0.86
N LYS A 149 -13.16 -6.04 1.59
CA LYS A 149 -14.39 -5.49 2.15
C LYS A 149 -15.41 -5.09 1.07
N ARG A 150 -15.00 -4.28 0.09
CA ARG A 150 -15.89 -3.74 -0.95
C ARG A 150 -16.45 -4.82 -1.87
N TYR A 151 -15.68 -5.89 -2.09
CA TYR A 151 -16.12 -7.05 -2.87
C TYR A 151 -16.77 -8.15 -2.02
N SER A 152 -16.98 -7.90 -0.71
CA SER A 152 -17.63 -8.84 0.24
C SER A 152 -17.00 -10.23 0.21
N ILE A 153 -15.65 -10.28 0.11
CA ILE A 153 -14.92 -11.54 0.06
C ILE A 153 -14.87 -12.13 1.48
N ASP A 154 -15.51 -13.27 1.66
CA ASP A 154 -15.48 -14.02 2.93
C ASP A 154 -14.20 -14.86 3.01
N LEU A 155 -13.39 -14.55 4.02
CA LEU A 155 -12.11 -15.23 4.29
C LEU A 155 -12.19 -16.26 5.40
N LYS A 156 -13.34 -16.39 6.08
CA LYS A 156 -13.48 -17.30 7.20
C LYS A 156 -13.17 -18.74 6.80
N GLY A 157 -12.15 -19.31 7.41
CA GLY A 157 -11.71 -20.69 7.14
C GLY A 157 -11.03 -20.89 5.79
N LYS A 158 -10.77 -19.82 5.00
CA LYS A 158 -10.08 -19.91 3.71
C LYS A 158 -8.58 -20.07 3.90
N LYS A 159 -7.95 -20.82 3.00
CA LYS A 159 -6.50 -20.93 2.86
C LYS A 159 -5.99 -19.76 2.03
N CYS A 160 -5.34 -18.81 2.66
CA CYS A 160 -4.75 -17.64 2.01
C CYS A 160 -3.23 -17.78 1.91
N LEU A 161 -2.70 -17.74 0.71
CA LEU A 161 -1.26 -17.71 0.45
C LEU A 161 -0.80 -16.28 0.21
N VAL A 162 0.20 -15.83 0.95
CA VAL A 162 0.92 -14.58 0.70
C VAL A 162 2.30 -14.92 0.15
N ILE A 163 2.57 -14.58 -1.10
CA ILE A 163 3.87 -14.75 -1.74
C ILE A 163 4.65 -13.45 -1.60
N GLY A 164 5.71 -13.50 -0.81
CA GLY A 164 6.49 -12.33 -0.40
C GLY A 164 6.40 -12.09 1.11
N ARG A 165 7.50 -11.55 1.69
CA ARG A 165 7.60 -11.31 3.13
C ARG A 165 8.22 -9.96 3.46
N SER A 166 8.00 -8.96 2.59
CA SER A 166 8.45 -7.60 2.82
C SER A 166 7.76 -7.00 4.05
N GLN A 167 8.44 -6.06 4.71
CA GLN A 167 7.89 -5.34 5.87
C GLN A 167 6.72 -4.43 5.48
N ILE A 168 6.68 -4.02 4.20
CA ILE A 168 5.68 -3.05 3.72
C ILE A 168 4.41 -3.70 3.17
N VAL A 169 4.44 -4.97 2.73
CA VAL A 169 3.28 -5.66 2.17
C VAL A 169 3.09 -7.07 2.74
N GLY A 170 4.03 -7.99 2.48
CA GLY A 170 3.81 -9.42 2.74
C GLY A 170 3.55 -9.74 4.20
N ARG A 171 4.40 -9.25 5.12
CA ARG A 171 4.20 -9.47 6.55
C ARG A 171 2.93 -8.82 7.09
N PRO A 172 2.68 -7.50 6.87
CA PRO A 172 1.49 -6.87 7.42
C PRO A 172 0.20 -7.49 6.89
N ILE A 173 0.10 -7.82 5.61
CA ILE A 173 -1.12 -8.43 5.09
C ILE A 173 -1.35 -9.84 5.67
N SER A 174 -0.30 -10.63 5.85
CA SER A 174 -0.45 -11.97 6.47
C SER A 174 -0.97 -11.89 7.91
N ILE A 175 -0.54 -10.90 8.67
CA ILE A 175 -1.04 -10.63 10.01
C ILE A 175 -2.52 -10.22 9.96
N LEU A 176 -2.87 -9.25 9.11
CA LEU A 176 -4.25 -8.73 9.02
C LEU A 176 -5.25 -9.80 8.62
N LEU A 177 -4.90 -10.68 7.67
CA LEU A 177 -5.78 -11.76 7.20
C LEU A 177 -6.01 -12.85 8.27
N SER A 178 -5.04 -13.08 9.17
CA SER A 178 -5.16 -14.09 10.22
C SER A 178 -5.89 -13.57 11.48
N GLN A 179 -6.11 -12.26 11.61
CA GLN A 179 -6.78 -11.69 12.78
C GLN A 179 -8.25 -12.14 12.90
N ASN A 180 -8.72 -12.29 14.13
CA ASN A 180 -10.14 -12.50 14.42
C ASN A 180 -10.93 -11.19 14.22
N LYS A 181 -11.17 -10.86 12.95
CA LYS A 181 -11.93 -9.68 12.50
C LYS A 181 -12.81 -10.07 11.31
N ILE A 182 -13.81 -9.26 11.00
CA ILE A 182 -14.80 -9.52 9.91
C ILE A 182 -14.10 -9.84 8.57
N PHE A 183 -13.01 -9.14 8.25
CA PHE A 183 -12.24 -9.33 7.01
C PHE A 183 -10.91 -10.06 7.24
N GLY A 184 -10.89 -10.96 8.22
CA GLY A 184 -9.80 -11.84 8.61
C GLY A 184 -10.28 -13.28 8.76
N ASN A 185 -9.78 -13.97 9.78
CA ASN A 185 -10.11 -15.38 10.09
C ASN A 185 -9.68 -16.38 9.01
N ALA A 186 -8.69 -16.02 8.20
CA ALA A 186 -8.07 -16.92 7.24
C ALA A 186 -6.97 -17.78 7.89
N THR A 187 -6.74 -18.97 7.33
CA THR A 187 -5.50 -19.71 7.56
C THR A 187 -4.46 -19.19 6.58
N VAL A 188 -3.41 -18.54 7.07
CA VAL A 188 -2.44 -17.83 6.22
C VAL A 188 -1.12 -18.56 6.14
N THR A 189 -0.69 -18.87 4.92
CA THR A 189 0.64 -19.36 4.60
C THR A 189 1.46 -18.23 3.99
N VAL A 190 2.71 -18.05 4.43
CA VAL A 190 3.65 -17.09 3.84
C VAL A 190 4.72 -17.85 3.09
N ALA A 191 4.79 -17.66 1.77
CA ALA A 191 5.84 -18.21 0.93
C ALA A 191 6.84 -17.14 0.48
N HIS A 192 8.07 -17.54 0.20
CA HIS A 192 9.16 -16.65 -0.18
C HIS A 192 10.21 -17.40 -1.01
N SER A 193 11.26 -16.75 -1.45
CA SER A 193 12.33 -17.31 -2.31
C SER A 193 13.07 -18.53 -1.74
N ARG A 194 12.82 -18.90 -0.48
CA ARG A 194 13.40 -20.11 0.17
C ARG A 194 12.33 -21.15 0.49
N SER A 195 11.09 -20.95 0.05
CA SER A 195 10.02 -21.93 0.22
C SER A 195 10.15 -23.02 -0.83
N ASN A 196 9.96 -24.26 -0.41
CA ASN A 196 9.88 -25.40 -1.30
C ASN A 196 8.44 -25.60 -1.77
N ASN A 197 8.25 -26.28 -2.87
CA ASN A 197 6.93 -26.73 -3.37
C ASN A 197 5.91 -25.58 -3.51
N LEU A 198 6.36 -24.41 -4.02
CA LEU A 198 5.49 -23.24 -4.14
C LEU A 198 4.26 -23.51 -5.01
N LYS A 199 4.42 -24.32 -6.07
CA LYS A 199 3.30 -24.66 -6.97
C LYS A 199 2.20 -25.42 -6.23
N GLU A 200 2.55 -26.42 -5.42
CA GLU A 200 1.61 -27.20 -4.63
C GLU A 200 0.90 -26.33 -3.60
N ILE A 201 1.62 -25.40 -2.95
CA ILE A 201 1.04 -24.46 -2.01
C ILE A 201 0.04 -23.52 -2.71
N CYS A 202 0.34 -23.05 -3.91
CA CYS A 202 -0.56 -22.23 -4.72
C CYS A 202 -1.83 -23.02 -5.08
N LEU A 203 -1.70 -24.28 -5.54
CA LEU A 203 -2.83 -25.12 -5.90
C LEU A 203 -3.74 -25.52 -4.73
N ASP A 204 -3.24 -25.48 -3.49
CA ASP A 204 -4.04 -25.73 -2.27
C ASP A 204 -4.72 -24.46 -1.73
N SER A 205 -4.44 -23.30 -2.31
CA SER A 205 -4.89 -21.99 -1.78
C SER A 205 -6.20 -21.51 -2.39
N ASP A 206 -7.10 -21.00 -1.56
CA ASP A 206 -8.37 -20.37 -1.99
C ASP A 206 -8.16 -18.91 -2.42
N MET A 207 -7.16 -18.23 -1.82
CA MET A 207 -6.74 -16.90 -2.20
C MET A 207 -5.22 -16.83 -2.28
N ILE A 208 -4.71 -16.14 -3.30
CA ILE A 208 -3.27 -15.85 -3.45
C ILE A 208 -3.08 -14.36 -3.51
N ILE A 209 -2.19 -13.83 -2.65
CA ILE A 209 -1.70 -12.45 -2.71
C ILE A 209 -0.23 -12.52 -3.14
N SER A 210 0.09 -12.00 -4.32
CA SER A 210 1.46 -11.97 -4.82
C SER A 210 2.06 -10.58 -4.67
N ALA A 211 3.24 -10.50 -4.00
CA ALA A 211 3.96 -9.27 -3.71
C ALA A 211 5.48 -9.52 -3.77
N ILE A 212 5.96 -9.98 -4.93
CA ILE A 212 7.36 -10.38 -5.15
C ILE A 212 8.10 -9.51 -6.16
N GLY A 213 7.39 -8.76 -7.00
CA GLY A 213 7.99 -7.89 -8.01
C GLY A 213 8.67 -8.67 -9.14
N ILE A 214 8.17 -9.85 -9.48
CA ILE A 214 8.67 -10.69 -10.60
C ILE A 214 7.57 -10.76 -11.65
N PRO A 215 7.78 -10.19 -12.85
CA PRO A 215 6.73 -10.10 -13.85
C PRO A 215 6.22 -11.48 -14.29
N GLU A 216 4.88 -11.62 -14.29
CA GLU A 216 4.16 -12.77 -14.84
C GLU A 216 4.66 -14.14 -14.31
N PHE A 217 5.10 -14.16 -13.04
CA PHE A 217 5.64 -15.35 -12.39
C PHE A 217 4.58 -16.39 -12.08
N ILE A 218 3.39 -15.98 -11.63
CA ILE A 218 2.28 -16.86 -11.29
C ILE A 218 1.48 -17.17 -12.56
N LYS A 219 1.40 -18.44 -12.94
CA LYS A 219 0.76 -18.92 -14.17
C LYS A 219 -0.41 -19.85 -13.90
N GLU A 220 -1.16 -20.15 -14.94
CA GLU A 220 -2.37 -20.98 -14.90
C GLU A 220 -2.13 -22.33 -14.19
N ASP A 221 -1.00 -22.98 -14.42
CA ASP A 221 -0.68 -24.30 -13.86
C ASP A 221 -0.37 -24.25 -12.35
N MET A 222 -0.27 -23.05 -11.77
CA MET A 222 -0.10 -22.80 -10.34
C MET A 222 -1.43 -22.43 -9.65
N ILE A 223 -2.53 -22.25 -10.38
CA ILE A 223 -3.75 -21.70 -9.82
C ILE A 223 -4.82 -22.80 -9.64
N LYS A 224 -5.39 -22.85 -8.44
CA LYS A 224 -6.59 -23.64 -8.14
C LYS A 224 -7.82 -23.05 -8.84
N PRO A 225 -8.63 -23.84 -9.56
CA PRO A 225 -9.86 -23.33 -10.15
C PRO A 225 -10.78 -22.68 -9.11
N GLY A 226 -11.28 -21.47 -9.42
CA GLY A 226 -12.15 -20.70 -8.54
C GLY A 226 -11.46 -19.91 -7.45
N SER A 227 -10.11 -19.93 -7.37
CA SER A 227 -9.36 -19.12 -6.42
C SER A 227 -9.48 -17.62 -6.69
N ILE A 228 -9.13 -16.82 -5.69
CA ILE A 228 -9.08 -15.35 -5.75
C ILE A 228 -7.63 -14.92 -5.84
N ILE A 229 -7.32 -14.00 -6.74
CA ILE A 229 -5.96 -13.48 -6.93
C ILE A 229 -5.91 -11.99 -6.65
N ILE A 230 -5.05 -11.60 -5.73
CA ILE A 230 -4.68 -10.20 -5.45
C ILE A 230 -3.23 -10.00 -5.89
N ASP A 231 -3.04 -9.38 -7.04
CA ASP A 231 -1.72 -9.07 -7.57
C ASP A 231 -1.29 -7.67 -7.10
N VAL A 232 -0.20 -7.63 -6.34
CA VAL A 232 0.40 -6.39 -5.81
C VAL A 232 1.62 -5.97 -6.64
N GLY A 233 2.10 -6.84 -7.51
CA GLY A 233 3.26 -6.60 -8.36
C GLY A 233 3.07 -5.37 -9.25
N ILE A 234 4.12 -4.58 -9.42
CA ILE A 234 4.19 -3.47 -10.40
C ILE A 234 5.55 -3.55 -11.07
N CYS A 235 5.59 -4.21 -12.22
CA CYS A 235 6.81 -4.44 -12.98
C CYS A 235 6.76 -3.68 -14.31
N ARG A 236 7.88 -3.07 -14.69
CA ARG A 236 8.06 -2.51 -16.04
C ARG A 236 8.73 -3.56 -16.91
N VAL A 237 8.07 -3.97 -17.95
CA VAL A 237 8.63 -4.85 -18.98
C VAL A 237 8.76 -4.09 -20.29
N LYS A 238 9.85 -4.33 -21.05
CA LYS A 238 10.07 -3.69 -22.34
C LYS A 238 8.91 -4.01 -23.28
N ASP A 239 8.43 -3.01 -23.98
CA ASP A 239 7.37 -3.16 -24.99
C ASP A 239 7.64 -2.15 -26.11
N ASP A 240 8.17 -2.65 -27.23
CA ASP A 240 8.55 -1.85 -28.37
C ASP A 240 7.31 -1.28 -29.12
N ASN A 241 6.12 -1.82 -28.87
CA ASN A 241 4.85 -1.32 -29.44
C ASN A 241 4.23 -0.19 -28.58
N SER A 242 4.72 0.01 -27.37
CA SER A 242 4.25 1.09 -26.50
C SER A 242 4.98 2.39 -26.79
N LEU A 243 4.25 3.52 -26.87
CA LEU A 243 4.83 4.85 -26.99
C LEU A 243 5.82 5.20 -25.87
N LYS A 244 5.72 4.53 -24.73
CA LYS A 244 6.60 4.69 -23.56
C LYS A 244 7.79 3.74 -23.58
N GLY A 245 7.88 2.82 -24.55
CA GLY A 245 8.90 1.77 -24.62
C GLY A 245 8.75 0.66 -23.57
N TYR A 246 7.69 0.68 -22.76
CA TYR A 246 7.40 -0.34 -21.76
C TYR A 246 5.90 -0.47 -21.47
N ARG A 247 5.51 -1.63 -20.96
CA ARG A 247 4.20 -1.87 -20.35
C ARG A 247 4.35 -2.20 -18.85
N ILE A 248 3.29 -1.95 -18.10
CA ILE A 248 3.21 -2.32 -16.69
C ILE A 248 2.48 -3.64 -16.60
N VAL A 249 3.07 -4.59 -15.88
CA VAL A 249 2.50 -5.90 -15.57
C VAL A 249 2.62 -6.18 -14.08
N GLY A 250 1.85 -7.15 -13.61
CA GLY A 250 1.94 -7.66 -12.25
C GLY A 250 2.87 -8.86 -12.11
N ASP A 251 2.80 -9.49 -10.94
CA ASP A 251 3.46 -10.76 -10.65
C ASP A 251 2.71 -11.95 -11.28
N VAL A 252 1.47 -11.75 -11.70
CA VAL A 252 0.58 -12.78 -12.23
C VAL A 252 0.45 -12.63 -13.73
N ASP A 253 0.58 -13.71 -14.46
CA ASP A 253 0.24 -13.80 -15.88
C ASP A 253 -1.28 -13.73 -16.03
N PHE A 254 -1.79 -12.50 -16.10
CA PHE A 254 -3.22 -12.20 -16.03
C PHE A 254 -4.03 -12.95 -17.06
N ASP A 255 -3.57 -12.97 -18.30
CA ASP A 255 -4.32 -13.58 -19.41
C ASP A 255 -4.39 -15.09 -19.24
N SER A 256 -3.31 -15.74 -18.79
CA SER A 256 -3.27 -17.19 -18.60
C SER A 256 -4.20 -17.65 -17.46
N VAL A 257 -4.35 -16.85 -16.38
CA VAL A 257 -5.12 -17.26 -15.19
C VAL A 257 -6.60 -16.83 -15.24
N TYR A 258 -6.95 -15.86 -16.08
CA TYR A 258 -8.23 -15.16 -16.04
C TYR A 258 -9.45 -16.09 -16.08
N ASP A 259 -9.43 -17.09 -16.92
CA ASP A 259 -10.57 -18.00 -17.04
C ASP A 259 -10.72 -18.96 -15.86
N LYS A 260 -9.65 -19.19 -15.13
CA LYS A 260 -9.57 -20.16 -14.03
C LYS A 260 -9.95 -19.60 -12.67
N VAL A 261 -9.78 -18.29 -12.48
CA VAL A 261 -10.04 -17.61 -11.19
C VAL A 261 -11.50 -17.18 -11.03
N SER A 262 -11.95 -17.01 -9.79
CA SER A 262 -13.26 -16.40 -9.49
C SER A 262 -13.17 -14.87 -9.45
N LEU A 263 -12.10 -14.31 -8.88
CA LEU A 263 -11.85 -12.88 -8.78
C LEU A 263 -10.35 -12.61 -8.97
N ILE A 264 -10.01 -11.50 -9.62
CA ILE A 264 -8.62 -11.09 -9.83
C ILE A 264 -8.49 -9.55 -9.89
N THR A 265 -7.41 -9.02 -9.32
CA THR A 265 -7.03 -7.62 -9.51
C THR A 265 -6.22 -7.46 -10.81
N PRO A 266 -6.52 -6.47 -11.67
CA PRO A 266 -5.70 -6.17 -12.84
C PRO A 266 -4.45 -5.37 -12.45
N VAL A 267 -3.40 -5.46 -13.26
CA VAL A 267 -2.23 -4.58 -13.18
C VAL A 267 -1.95 -3.97 -14.56
N PRO A 268 -2.05 -2.63 -14.70
CA PRO A 268 -2.41 -1.62 -13.69
C PRO A 268 -3.91 -1.58 -13.36
N GLY A 269 -4.26 -0.93 -12.24
CA GLY A 269 -5.67 -0.64 -11.90
C GLY A 269 -6.24 -1.45 -10.72
N GLY A 270 -5.46 -2.40 -10.19
CA GLY A 270 -5.82 -3.17 -8.99
C GLY A 270 -5.35 -2.50 -7.69
N VAL A 271 -4.36 -3.10 -7.02
CA VAL A 271 -3.91 -2.66 -5.69
C VAL A 271 -3.21 -1.29 -5.70
N GLY A 272 -2.45 -0.96 -6.75
CA GLY A 272 -1.67 0.28 -6.80
C GLY A 272 -2.46 1.56 -6.48
N PRO A 273 -3.61 1.84 -7.12
CA PRO A 273 -4.44 3.01 -6.80
C PRO A 273 -4.90 3.05 -5.35
N MET A 274 -5.14 1.90 -4.72
CA MET A 274 -5.59 1.80 -3.34
C MET A 274 -4.56 2.30 -2.33
N THR A 275 -3.26 2.14 -2.61
CA THR A 275 -2.20 2.63 -1.73
C THR A 275 -2.33 4.13 -1.48
N ILE A 276 -2.60 4.91 -2.53
CA ILE A 276 -2.74 6.37 -2.41
C ILE A 276 -4.01 6.73 -1.62
N SER A 277 -5.15 6.12 -1.93
CA SER A 277 -6.39 6.42 -1.21
C SER A 277 -6.33 6.04 0.27
N MET A 278 -5.65 4.94 0.61
CA MET A 278 -5.47 4.55 2.02
C MET A 278 -4.49 5.46 2.76
N LEU A 279 -3.44 5.94 2.11
CA LEU A 279 -2.56 6.98 2.67
C LEU A 279 -3.35 8.24 3.05
N LEU A 280 -4.21 8.72 2.15
CA LEU A 280 -5.05 9.89 2.43
C LEU A 280 -6.09 9.60 3.53
N LYS A 281 -6.64 8.38 3.57
CA LYS A 281 -7.54 7.96 4.65
C LYS A 281 -6.85 7.96 6.02
N ASN A 282 -5.59 7.51 6.09
CA ASN A 282 -4.76 7.59 7.28
C ASN A 282 -4.49 9.06 7.67
N THR A 283 -4.21 9.93 6.71
CA THR A 283 -3.96 11.37 6.94
C THR A 283 -5.21 12.08 7.46
N LEU A 284 -6.39 11.78 6.89
CA LEU A 284 -7.66 12.30 7.40
C LEU A 284 -7.88 11.87 8.86
N ARG A 285 -7.59 10.61 9.17
CA ARG A 285 -7.69 10.10 10.54
C ARG A 285 -6.69 10.79 11.47
N ALA A 286 -5.44 11.01 11.03
CA ALA A 286 -4.42 11.70 11.83
C ALA A 286 -4.86 13.12 12.18
N SER A 287 -5.42 13.87 11.22
CA SER A 287 -5.99 15.19 11.47
C SER A 287 -7.13 15.15 12.51
N SER A 288 -8.02 14.14 12.42
CA SER A 288 -9.14 14.01 13.38
C SER A 288 -8.71 13.59 14.80
N LEU A 289 -7.52 13.05 14.98
CA LEU A 289 -6.96 12.74 16.30
C LEU A 289 -6.31 13.97 16.96
N ASN A 290 -6.10 15.04 16.19
CA ASN A 290 -5.50 16.30 16.64
C ASN A 290 -6.55 17.41 16.86
N ASP A 291 -7.84 17.14 16.57
CA ASP A 291 -8.98 18.02 16.90
C ASP A 291 -9.28 17.97 18.41
#